data_f00a627698b24e4d08a39e9f858ef1dd
#
_entry.id   f00a627698b24e4d08a39e9f858ef1dd
#
_cell.length_a   1.000
_cell.length_b   1.000
_cell.length_c   1.000
_cell.angle_alpha   90.00
_cell.angle_beta   90.00
_cell.angle_gamma   90.00
#
_symmetry.space_group_name_H-M   'P 1'
#
loop_
_entity.id
_entity.type
_entity.pdbx_description
1 polymer ?
#
loop_
_entity_poly.entity_id
_entity_poly.type
_entity_poly.pdbx_seq_one_letter_code
_entity_poly.pdbx_strand_id
1 'polypeptide(L)'
;MRFEHTAYNVPEPIQQAKWYVENLEMKVLRANETAPFVHFISDSENRLTLELYNNPLGPVPNYFEINTWTQHIAFTSSDIFADIARLEAAGAKQAGEMVNFPNGDTVVFIRDPWGLTLQLVKRTTPLF
;
A
#
# COMPACT_ATOMS: atom_id res chain seq x y z
N MET A 1 11.94 -21.00 7.99
CA MET A 1 11.93 -19.62 7.45
C MET A 1 10.64 -18.92 7.82
N ARG A 2 10.68 -17.61 7.96
CA ARG A 2 9.54 -16.73 8.21
C ARG A 2 9.63 -15.56 7.24
N PHE A 3 8.50 -15.10 6.73
CA PHE A 3 8.48 -13.84 5.95
C PHE A 3 8.90 -12.68 6.86
N GLU A 4 9.74 -11.76 6.37
CA GLU A 4 10.18 -10.60 7.13
C GLU A 4 9.64 -9.29 6.53
N HIS A 5 9.96 -8.99 5.28
CA HIS A 5 9.49 -7.78 4.61
C HIS A 5 9.45 -7.93 3.10
N THR A 6 8.79 -7.00 2.44
CA THR A 6 8.91 -6.76 1.00
C THR A 6 9.40 -5.33 0.79
N ALA A 7 10.26 -5.12 -0.21
CA ALA A 7 10.89 -3.83 -0.47
C ALA A 7 10.39 -3.20 -1.76
N TYR A 8 10.26 -1.88 -1.74
CA TYR A 8 9.91 -1.06 -2.89
C TYR A 8 10.89 0.10 -3.01
N ASN A 9 11.50 0.23 -4.20
CA ASN A 9 12.33 1.40 -4.51
C ASN A 9 11.42 2.51 -4.99
N VAL A 10 11.38 3.63 -4.26
CA VAL A 10 10.39 4.69 -4.44
C VAL A 10 11.07 6.07 -4.51
N PRO A 11 10.45 7.07 -5.16
CA PRO A 11 11.09 8.38 -5.30
C PRO A 11 11.16 9.16 -3.98
N GLU A 12 10.19 8.99 -3.07
CA GLU A 12 10.05 9.80 -1.86
C GLU A 12 9.68 8.93 -0.65
N PRO A 13 10.62 8.08 -0.14
CA PRO A 13 10.31 7.13 0.92
C PRO A 13 9.85 7.77 2.22
N ILE A 14 10.40 8.92 2.61
CA ILE A 14 10.01 9.62 3.83
C ILE A 14 8.54 10.05 3.76
N GLN A 15 8.17 10.73 2.67
CA GLN A 15 6.82 11.24 2.45
C GLN A 15 5.81 10.11 2.26
N GLN A 16 6.19 9.06 1.52
CA GLN A 16 5.32 7.91 1.29
C GLN A 16 5.07 7.12 2.57
N ALA A 17 6.10 6.87 3.37
CA ALA A 17 5.94 6.23 4.68
C ALA A 17 5.01 7.04 5.60
N LYS A 18 5.17 8.36 5.64
CA LYS A 18 4.30 9.25 6.40
C LYS A 18 2.84 9.14 5.95
N TRP A 19 2.60 9.14 4.65
CA TRP A 19 1.26 8.99 4.08
C TRP A 19 0.61 7.66 4.50
N TYR A 20 1.38 6.57 4.48
CA TYR A 20 0.90 5.24 4.91
C TYR A 20 0.57 5.19 6.40
N VAL A 21 1.39 5.83 7.22
CA VAL A 21 1.11 5.95 8.67
C VAL A 21 -0.18 6.74 8.91
N GLU A 22 -0.34 7.87 8.24
CA GLU A 22 -1.49 8.77 8.44
C GLU A 22 -2.80 8.21 7.87
N ASN A 23 -2.75 7.44 6.78
CA ASN A 23 -3.93 7.06 6.02
C ASN A 23 -4.25 5.56 6.01
N LEU A 24 -3.29 4.69 6.32
CA LEU A 24 -3.47 3.24 6.28
C LEU A 24 -3.21 2.57 7.64
N GLU A 25 -3.19 3.35 8.70
CA GLU A 25 -2.97 2.86 10.08
C GLU A 25 -1.66 2.06 10.24
N MET A 26 -0.67 2.33 9.40
CA MET A 26 0.63 1.71 9.52
C MET A 26 1.48 2.42 10.57
N LYS A 27 2.48 1.71 11.08
CA LYS A 27 3.43 2.25 12.05
C LYS A 27 4.86 2.07 11.58
N VAL A 28 5.71 3.03 11.94
CA VAL A 28 7.15 2.95 11.67
C VAL A 28 7.81 2.01 12.66
N LEU A 29 8.52 1.01 12.15
CA LEU A 29 9.36 0.12 12.96
C LEU A 29 10.80 0.64 13.03
N ARG A 30 11.30 1.17 11.92
CA ARG A 30 12.65 1.71 11.80
C ARG A 30 12.67 2.74 10.67
N ALA A 31 13.33 3.87 10.88
CA ALA A 31 13.46 4.92 9.89
C ALA A 31 14.88 5.49 9.88
N ASN A 32 15.37 5.83 8.69
CA ASN A 32 16.65 6.50 8.50
C ASN A 32 16.42 7.76 7.64
N GLU A 33 16.85 8.91 8.17
CA GLU A 33 16.71 10.21 7.52
C GLU A 33 17.85 10.52 6.54
N THR A 34 18.84 9.63 6.41
CA THR A 34 19.96 9.75 5.46
C THR A 34 19.80 8.77 4.31
N ALA A 35 20.31 9.13 3.13
CA ALA A 35 20.22 8.27 1.94
C ALA A 35 20.70 6.83 2.22
N PRO A 36 19.99 5.80 1.77
CA PRO A 36 18.82 5.79 0.87
C PRO A 36 17.46 5.95 1.56
N PHE A 37 17.39 6.54 2.75
CA PHE A 37 16.16 6.88 3.48
C PHE A 37 15.28 5.67 3.80
N VAL A 38 15.88 4.58 4.22
CA VAL A 38 15.16 3.32 4.52
C VAL A 38 14.10 3.52 5.60
N HIS A 39 12.87 3.15 5.29
CA HIS A 39 11.76 3.14 6.23
C HIS A 39 11.12 1.76 6.23
N PHE A 40 11.15 1.10 7.38
CA PHE A 40 10.37 -0.11 7.63
C PHE A 40 9.07 0.30 8.31
N ILE A 41 7.96 0.04 7.64
CA ILE A 41 6.62 0.31 8.16
C ILE A 41 5.82 -0.99 8.18
N SER A 42 4.95 -1.14 9.17
CA SER A 42 4.16 -2.36 9.35
C SER A 42 2.71 -2.02 9.63
N ASP A 43 1.82 -2.96 9.31
CA ASP A 43 0.44 -2.87 9.76
C ASP A 43 0.34 -2.93 11.29
N SER A 44 -0.84 -2.63 11.83
CA SER A 44 -1.06 -2.56 13.28
C SER A 44 -0.74 -3.86 14.02
N GLU A 45 -0.84 -5.00 13.33
CA GLU A 45 -0.63 -6.33 13.91
C GLU A 45 0.75 -6.94 13.60
N ASN A 46 1.63 -6.23 12.92
CA ASN A 46 2.95 -6.71 12.45
C ASN A 46 2.88 -7.93 11.53
N ARG A 47 1.83 -8.06 10.73
CA ARG A 47 1.68 -9.16 9.77
C ARG A 47 2.43 -8.92 8.47
N LEU A 48 2.47 -7.67 8.03
CA LEU A 48 3.15 -7.25 6.81
C LEU A 48 4.08 -6.09 7.12
N THR A 49 5.33 -6.21 6.72
CA THR A 49 6.31 -5.13 6.78
C THR A 49 6.74 -4.72 5.38
N LEU A 50 6.65 -3.43 5.10
CA LEU A 50 7.15 -2.82 3.88
C LEU A 50 8.45 -2.10 4.18
N GLU A 51 9.45 -2.29 3.32
CA GLU A 51 10.65 -1.47 3.27
C GLU A 51 10.50 -0.48 2.11
N LEU A 52 10.47 0.80 2.41
CA LEU A 52 10.49 1.86 1.42
C LEU A 52 11.86 2.54 1.46
N TYR A 53 12.48 2.68 0.30
CA TYR A 53 13.78 3.35 0.19
C TYR A 53 13.94 4.02 -1.19
N ASN A 54 14.94 4.88 -1.32
CA ASN A 54 15.40 5.37 -2.61
C ASN A 54 16.84 4.91 -2.80
N ASN A 55 17.01 3.70 -3.32
CA ASN A 55 18.30 3.03 -3.43
C ASN A 55 18.82 3.12 -4.87
N PRO A 56 19.99 3.76 -5.10
CA PRO A 56 20.56 3.91 -6.44
C PRO A 56 21.04 2.60 -7.06
N LEU A 57 21.13 1.51 -6.31
CA LEU A 57 21.52 0.20 -6.83
C LEU A 57 20.45 -0.46 -7.71
N GLY A 58 19.22 0.06 -7.67
CA GLY A 58 18.12 -0.41 -8.52
C GLY A 58 17.36 0.74 -9.15
N PRO A 59 16.63 0.49 -10.26
CA PRO A 59 15.76 1.52 -10.82
C PRO A 59 14.56 1.80 -9.91
N VAL A 60 14.02 3.02 -10.01
CA VAL A 60 12.70 3.36 -9.46
C VAL A 60 11.68 3.17 -10.57
N PRO A 61 10.77 2.19 -10.48
CA PRO A 61 9.75 2.00 -11.50
C PRO A 61 8.78 3.17 -11.57
N ASN A 62 8.17 3.38 -12.73
CA ASN A 62 6.96 4.18 -12.80
C ASN A 62 5.77 3.31 -12.35
N TYR A 63 5.42 3.37 -11.09
CA TYR A 63 4.36 2.54 -10.53
C TYR A 63 2.99 2.81 -11.15
N PHE A 64 2.76 4.01 -11.69
CA PHE A 64 1.52 4.33 -12.40
C PHE A 64 1.30 3.48 -13.66
N GLU A 65 2.37 2.95 -14.25
CA GLU A 65 2.33 2.12 -15.47
C GLU A 65 2.22 0.61 -15.18
N ILE A 66 2.38 0.20 -13.93
CA ILE A 66 2.25 -1.21 -13.56
C ILE A 66 0.76 -1.56 -13.45
N ASN A 67 0.36 -2.60 -14.16
CA ASN A 67 -1.03 -3.07 -14.13
C ASN A 67 -1.45 -3.47 -12.71
N THR A 68 -2.63 -3.07 -12.30
CA THR A 68 -3.15 -3.30 -10.95
C THR A 68 -3.29 -4.79 -10.58
N TRP A 69 -3.53 -5.65 -11.57
CA TRP A 69 -3.61 -7.10 -11.36
C TRP A 69 -2.24 -7.77 -11.34
N THR A 70 -1.19 -7.09 -11.83
CA THR A 70 0.18 -7.62 -11.84
C THR A 70 0.81 -7.53 -10.46
N GLN A 71 0.57 -6.41 -9.75
CA GLN A 71 1.16 -6.16 -8.43
C GLN A 71 0.27 -5.22 -7.64
N HIS A 72 -0.02 -5.57 -6.40
CA HIS A 72 -0.73 -4.70 -5.47
C HIS A 72 -0.47 -5.11 -4.02
N ILE A 73 -0.71 -4.18 -3.12
CA ILE A 73 -0.73 -4.41 -1.67
C ILE A 73 -2.17 -4.30 -1.21
N ALA A 74 -2.71 -5.35 -0.60
CA ALA A 74 -4.10 -5.38 -0.19
C ALA A 74 -4.28 -5.02 1.29
N PHE A 75 -5.29 -4.20 1.56
CA PHE A 75 -5.74 -3.83 2.90
C PHE A 75 -7.21 -4.21 3.06
N THR A 76 -7.54 -4.75 4.22
CA THR A 76 -8.95 -5.03 4.55
C THR A 76 -9.70 -3.73 4.79
N SER A 77 -10.95 -3.68 4.33
CA SER A 77 -11.85 -2.55 4.54
C SER A 77 -13.20 -3.05 5.01
N SER A 78 -13.73 -2.44 6.05
CA SER A 78 -15.11 -2.69 6.52
C SER A 78 -16.13 -1.86 5.75
N ASP A 79 -15.70 -0.71 5.21
CA ASP A 79 -16.51 0.20 4.41
C ASP A 79 -15.68 0.77 3.26
N ILE A 80 -15.71 0.08 2.13
CA ILE A 80 -14.90 0.44 0.94
C ILE A 80 -15.24 1.85 0.44
N PHE A 81 -16.52 2.24 0.44
CA PHE A 81 -16.92 3.56 -0.07
C PHE A 81 -16.38 4.69 0.79
N ALA A 82 -16.45 4.55 2.12
CA ALA A 82 -15.89 5.52 3.05
C ALA A 82 -14.37 5.60 2.94
N ASP A 83 -13.69 4.45 2.81
CA ASP A 83 -12.23 4.41 2.66
C ASP A 83 -11.77 5.01 1.33
N ILE A 84 -12.46 4.74 0.21
CA ILE A 84 -12.15 5.41 -1.07
C ILE A 84 -12.24 6.92 -0.91
N ALA A 85 -13.35 7.44 -0.38
CA ALA A 85 -13.55 8.88 -0.22
C ALA A 85 -12.46 9.51 0.64
N ARG A 86 -12.09 8.87 1.74
CA ARG A 86 -11.05 9.33 2.66
C ARG A 86 -9.67 9.32 2.01
N LEU A 87 -9.33 8.25 1.31
CA LEU A 87 -8.03 8.12 0.66
C LEU A 87 -7.89 9.02 -0.56
N GLU A 88 -8.97 9.22 -1.33
CA GLU A 88 -8.97 10.19 -2.43
C GLU A 88 -8.80 11.62 -1.92
N ALA A 89 -9.41 11.99 -0.80
CA ALA A 89 -9.18 13.27 -0.15
C ALA A 89 -7.72 13.46 0.30
N ALA A 90 -6.99 12.37 0.54
CA ALA A 90 -5.57 12.37 0.89
C ALA A 90 -4.63 12.24 -0.34
N GLY A 91 -5.16 12.27 -1.56
CA GLY A 91 -4.37 12.28 -2.79
C GLY A 91 -4.27 10.96 -3.54
N ALA A 92 -4.88 9.89 -3.05
CA ALA A 92 -5.00 8.64 -3.81
C ALA A 92 -6.04 8.77 -4.94
N LYS A 93 -6.01 7.85 -5.89
CA LYS A 93 -6.98 7.80 -7.00
C LYS A 93 -7.46 6.38 -7.23
N GLN A 94 -8.77 6.20 -7.39
CA GLN A 94 -9.34 4.92 -7.80
C GLN A 94 -8.81 4.53 -9.17
N ALA A 95 -8.42 3.26 -9.33
CA ALA A 95 -7.85 2.71 -10.55
C ALA A 95 -8.71 1.55 -11.06
N GLY A 96 -9.79 1.89 -11.76
CA GLY A 96 -10.76 0.93 -12.27
C GLY A 96 -12.02 0.84 -11.39
N GLU A 97 -12.95 0.00 -11.83
CA GLU A 97 -14.22 -0.19 -11.16
C GLU A 97 -14.12 -1.19 -10.00
N MET A 98 -15.06 -1.10 -9.07
CA MET A 98 -15.22 -2.08 -8.00
C MET A 98 -15.64 -3.43 -8.60
N VAL A 99 -15.02 -4.50 -8.10
CA VAL A 99 -15.32 -5.88 -8.52
C VAL A 99 -16.00 -6.62 -7.38
N ASN A 100 -17.16 -7.19 -7.67
CA ASN A 100 -17.89 -8.06 -6.75
C ASN A 100 -17.75 -9.51 -7.22
N PHE A 101 -17.22 -10.37 -6.36
CA PHE A 101 -17.04 -11.79 -6.65
C PHE A 101 -18.28 -12.60 -6.27
N PRO A 102 -18.51 -13.77 -6.89
CA PRO A 102 -19.67 -14.62 -6.56
C PRO A 102 -19.74 -15.05 -5.09
N ASN A 103 -18.61 -15.15 -4.38
CA ASN A 103 -18.56 -15.49 -2.97
C ASN A 103 -18.95 -14.31 -2.04
N GLY A 104 -19.25 -13.13 -2.62
CA GLY A 104 -19.59 -11.92 -1.88
C GLY A 104 -18.42 -11.02 -1.51
N ASP A 105 -17.19 -11.42 -1.80
CA ASP A 105 -16.03 -10.55 -1.62
C ASP A 105 -16.10 -9.36 -2.59
N THR A 106 -15.67 -8.21 -2.12
CA THR A 106 -15.59 -6.99 -2.93
C THR A 106 -14.17 -6.44 -2.89
N VAL A 107 -13.66 -6.06 -4.05
CA VAL A 107 -12.33 -5.44 -4.16
C VAL A 107 -12.41 -4.18 -5.04
N VAL A 108 -11.52 -3.24 -4.75
CA VAL A 108 -11.29 -2.07 -5.61
C VAL A 108 -9.80 -1.73 -5.55
N PHE A 109 -9.24 -1.33 -6.69
CA PHE A 109 -7.90 -0.81 -6.75
C PHE A 109 -7.89 0.70 -6.60
N ILE A 110 -6.90 1.20 -5.88
CA ILE A 110 -6.54 2.60 -5.83
C ILE A 110 -5.03 2.71 -6.03
N ARG A 111 -4.58 3.89 -6.45
CA ARG A 111 -3.15 4.20 -6.47
C ARG A 111 -2.86 5.24 -5.41
N ASP A 112 -1.80 5.02 -4.65
CA ASP A 112 -1.32 6.06 -3.74
C ASP A 112 -0.79 7.27 -4.53
N PRO A 113 -0.44 8.39 -3.89
CA PRO A 113 0.05 9.57 -4.60
C PRO A 113 1.29 9.34 -5.47
N TRP A 114 2.04 8.27 -5.26
CA TRP A 114 3.23 7.89 -6.03
C TRP A 114 2.96 6.81 -7.07
N GLY A 115 1.73 6.35 -7.19
CA GLY A 115 1.29 5.38 -8.19
C GLY A 115 1.32 3.92 -7.75
N LEU A 116 1.82 3.61 -6.56
CA LEU A 116 1.84 2.24 -6.06
C LEU A 116 0.39 1.75 -5.87
N THR A 117 0.11 0.56 -6.40
CA THR A 117 -1.23 0.01 -6.39
C THR A 117 -1.57 -0.58 -5.03
N LEU A 118 -2.67 -0.11 -4.47
CA LEU A 118 -3.29 -0.65 -3.28
C LEU A 118 -4.62 -1.31 -3.68
N GLN A 119 -4.99 -2.36 -2.97
CA GLN A 119 -6.30 -2.97 -3.09
C GLN A 119 -7.04 -2.84 -1.77
N LEU A 120 -8.24 -2.30 -1.80
CA LEU A 120 -9.16 -2.41 -0.67
C LEU A 120 -10.00 -3.66 -0.87
N VAL A 121 -10.04 -4.52 0.16
CA VAL A 121 -10.78 -5.77 0.08
C VAL A 121 -11.72 -5.93 1.27
N LYS A 122 -12.99 -6.21 0.97
CA LYS A 122 -13.99 -6.59 1.95
C LYS A 122 -14.27 -8.08 1.77
N ARG A 123 -13.83 -8.89 2.74
CA ARG A 123 -14.01 -10.33 2.73
C ARG A 123 -15.29 -10.74 3.44
N THR A 124 -16.02 -11.69 2.87
CA THR A 124 -17.09 -12.40 3.58
C THR A 124 -16.53 -13.34 4.63
N THR A 125 -15.41 -13.99 4.31
CA THR A 125 -14.66 -14.83 5.24
C THR A 125 -13.21 -14.34 5.28
N PRO A 126 -12.70 -13.89 6.43
CA PRO A 126 -11.30 -13.48 6.57
C PRO A 126 -10.33 -14.60 6.19
N LEU A 127 -9.12 -14.21 5.72
CA LEU A 127 -8.05 -15.19 5.43
C LEU A 127 -7.44 -15.76 6.72
N PHE A 128 -7.45 -14.97 7.79
CA PHE A 128 -6.95 -15.36 9.13
C PHE A 128 -7.53 -14.46 10.21
#